data_12bd0067f5a1c5fd33c894f3339bd3c4
#
_entry.id   12bd0067f5a1c5fd33c894f3339bd3c4
#
_cell.length_a   1.000
_cell.length_b   1.000
_cell.length_c   1.000
_cell.angle_alpha   90.00
_cell.angle_beta   90.00
_cell.angle_gamma   90.00
#
_symmetry.space_group_name_H-M   'P 1'
#
loop_
_entity.id
_entity.type
_entity.pdbx_description
1 polymer ?
#
loop_
_entity_poly.entity_id
_entity_poly.type
_entity_poly.pdbx_seq_one_letter_code
_entity_poly.pdbx_strand_id
1 'polypeptide(L)'
;MKNQLLHTPEGVRDIYNEECEKKLELQDRLHKALKRHGYHSIQTPTFEFFDIFGKEVGTIPSNELYKFFDREGNTLVLRPDITPSIARSAAKYFMDEDMPIRLSYMGNTFINNHSYQGRLKESTQLGAEL
;
A
#
# COMPACT_ATOMS: atom_id res chain seq x y z
N MET A 1 -25.30 9.75 17.77
CA MET A 1 -25.19 8.28 17.61
C MET A 1 -25.53 7.83 16.22
N LYS A 2 -26.74 8.10 15.74
CA LYS A 2 -27.12 7.67 14.40
C LYS A 2 -26.24 8.25 13.30
N ASN A 3 -25.81 9.50 13.45
CA ASN A 3 -24.97 10.16 12.45
C ASN A 3 -23.57 9.56 12.40
N GLN A 4 -23.04 9.08 13.51
CA GLN A 4 -21.72 8.47 13.55
C GLN A 4 -21.65 7.20 12.71
N LEU A 5 -22.73 6.44 12.62
CA LEU A 5 -22.78 5.23 11.80
C LEU A 5 -22.76 5.52 10.30
N LEU A 6 -23.04 6.74 9.90
CA LEU A 6 -23.01 7.17 8.51
C LEU A 6 -21.68 7.83 8.11
N HIS A 7 -20.83 8.10 9.09
CA HIS A 7 -19.56 8.75 8.84
C HIS A 7 -18.42 7.74 8.81
N THR A 8 -17.43 8.01 7.97
CA THR A 8 -16.19 7.25 8.00
C THR A 8 -15.30 7.78 9.12
N PRO A 9 -14.34 6.96 9.59
CA PRO A 9 -13.32 7.48 10.47
C PRO A 9 -12.56 8.65 9.84
N GLU A 10 -12.00 9.51 10.67
CA GLU A 10 -11.22 10.64 10.17
C GLU A 10 -10.03 10.16 9.37
N GLY A 11 -9.76 10.82 8.26
CA GLY A 11 -8.61 10.50 7.40
C GLY A 11 -8.88 9.44 6.34
N VAL A 12 -10.08 8.86 6.32
CA VAL A 12 -10.51 7.95 5.26
C VAL A 12 -11.85 8.42 4.72
N ARG A 13 -12.12 8.06 3.47
CA ARG A 13 -13.35 8.55 2.83
C ARG A 13 -13.86 7.57 1.79
N ASP A 14 -15.15 7.66 1.52
CA ASP A 14 -15.74 6.97 0.39
C ASP A 14 -15.39 7.73 -0.89
N ILE A 15 -15.12 6.99 -1.94
CA ILE A 15 -14.93 7.54 -3.29
C ILE A 15 -16.00 6.88 -4.16
N TYR A 16 -16.87 7.68 -4.79
CA TYR A 16 -18.02 7.14 -5.48
C TYR A 16 -18.36 7.96 -6.72
N ASN A 17 -19.26 7.41 -7.52
CA ASN A 17 -19.77 8.02 -8.75
C ASN A 17 -18.64 8.45 -9.69
N GLU A 18 -18.71 9.66 -10.21
CA GLU A 18 -17.77 10.14 -11.22
C GLU A 18 -16.33 10.14 -10.76
N GLU A 19 -16.06 10.53 -9.51
CA GLU A 19 -14.71 10.53 -8.97
C GLU A 19 -14.13 9.11 -8.94
N CYS A 20 -14.94 8.15 -8.52
CA CYS A 20 -14.48 6.75 -8.48
C CYS A 20 -14.22 6.20 -9.88
N GLU A 21 -15.09 6.51 -10.83
CA GLU A 21 -14.93 6.06 -12.20
C GLU A 21 -13.68 6.65 -12.84
N LYS A 22 -13.41 7.93 -12.60
CA LYS A 22 -12.20 8.58 -13.09
C LYS A 22 -10.94 7.99 -12.48
N LYS A 23 -10.98 7.68 -11.19
CA LYS A 23 -9.86 7.04 -10.49
C LYS A 23 -9.55 5.67 -11.10
N LEU A 24 -10.58 4.83 -11.29
CA LEU A 24 -10.40 3.50 -11.86
C LEU A 24 -9.89 3.57 -13.30
N GLU A 25 -10.39 4.52 -14.07
CA GLU A 25 -9.92 4.73 -15.44
C GLU A 25 -8.45 5.13 -15.47
N LEU A 26 -8.05 6.04 -14.60
CA LEU A 26 -6.66 6.45 -14.50
C LEU A 26 -5.76 5.29 -14.10
N GLN A 27 -6.18 4.50 -13.11
CA GLN A 27 -5.45 3.31 -12.69
C GLN A 27 -5.26 2.33 -13.83
N ASP A 28 -6.31 2.09 -14.60
CA ASP A 28 -6.26 1.18 -15.74
C ASP A 28 -5.27 1.66 -16.81
N ARG A 29 -5.31 2.94 -17.11
CA ARG A 29 -4.41 3.54 -18.11
C ARG A 29 -2.96 3.47 -17.68
N LEU A 30 -2.67 3.77 -16.41
CA LEU A 30 -1.31 3.69 -15.88
C LEU A 30 -0.82 2.24 -15.85
N HIS A 31 -1.67 1.32 -15.45
CA HIS A 31 -1.34 -0.09 -15.43
C HIS A 31 -0.98 -0.61 -16.83
N LYS A 32 -1.79 -0.26 -17.82
CA LYS A 32 -1.53 -0.65 -19.21
C LYS A 32 -0.25 -0.04 -19.75
N ALA A 33 0.04 1.19 -19.38
CA ALA A 33 1.28 1.85 -19.79
C ALA A 33 2.51 1.12 -19.25
N LEU A 34 2.47 0.73 -17.97
CA LEU A 34 3.57 -0.02 -17.36
C LEU A 34 3.72 -1.40 -18.02
N LYS A 35 2.62 -2.05 -18.31
CA LYS A 35 2.64 -3.35 -18.97
C LYS A 35 3.30 -3.26 -20.36
N ARG A 36 3.02 -2.19 -21.11
CA ARG A 36 3.65 -1.97 -22.42
C ARG A 36 5.16 -1.76 -22.31
N HIS A 37 5.66 -1.32 -21.17
CA HIS A 37 7.09 -1.14 -20.94
C HIS A 37 7.75 -2.36 -20.30
N GLY A 38 7.07 -3.50 -20.31
CA GLY A 38 7.64 -4.76 -19.84
C GLY A 38 7.53 -5.00 -18.35
N TYR A 39 6.71 -4.25 -17.65
CA TYR A 39 6.48 -4.48 -16.23
C TYR A 39 5.41 -5.53 -16.02
N HIS A 40 5.65 -6.44 -15.10
CA HIS A 40 4.71 -7.49 -14.73
C HIS A 40 4.05 -7.13 -13.41
N SER A 41 2.76 -7.41 -13.32
CA SER A 41 1.99 -7.08 -12.12
C SER A 41 2.35 -8.02 -10.97
N ILE A 42 2.42 -7.45 -9.77
CA ILE A 42 2.56 -8.21 -8.54
C ILE A 42 1.58 -7.65 -7.50
N GLN A 43 1.01 -8.52 -6.71
CA GLN A 43 0.19 -8.14 -5.58
C GLN A 43 0.84 -8.69 -4.30
N THR A 44 1.03 -7.83 -3.33
CA THR A 44 1.55 -8.22 -2.03
C THR A 44 0.46 -8.03 -0.98
N PRO A 45 0.59 -8.65 0.20
CA PRO A 45 -0.44 -8.53 1.23
C PRO A 45 -0.60 -7.09 1.73
N THR A 46 -1.79 -6.78 2.18
CA THR A 46 -2.10 -5.47 2.74
C THR A 46 -1.38 -5.25 4.08
N PHE A 47 -1.10 -6.32 4.80
CA PHE A 47 -0.35 -6.22 6.05
C PHE A 47 0.85 -7.16 6.02
N GLU A 48 1.85 -6.81 6.82
CA GLU A 48 3.12 -7.53 6.90
C GLU A 48 3.54 -7.60 8.35
N PHE A 49 4.57 -8.41 8.63
CA PHE A 49 5.20 -8.36 9.95
C PHE A 49 5.83 -6.98 10.17
N PHE A 50 5.76 -6.52 11.42
CA PHE A 50 6.32 -5.22 11.79
C PHE A 50 7.77 -5.04 11.34
N ASP A 51 8.58 -6.10 11.39
CA ASP A 51 9.99 -6.02 11.06
C ASP A 51 10.27 -5.59 9.62
N ILE A 52 9.32 -5.77 8.71
CA ILE A 52 9.46 -5.32 7.33
C ILE A 52 9.55 -3.79 7.26
N PHE A 53 8.87 -3.10 8.16
CA PHE A 53 8.79 -1.63 8.15
C PHE A 53 9.43 -0.97 9.36
N GLY A 54 9.66 -1.72 10.43
CA GLY A 54 10.06 -1.17 11.71
C GLY A 54 11.56 -1.05 11.93
N LYS A 55 12.36 -1.63 11.06
CA LYS A 55 13.81 -1.56 11.16
C LYS A 55 14.38 -0.54 10.19
N GLU A 56 15.53 -0.77 9.65
CA GLU A 56 16.31 0.21 8.91
C GLU A 56 15.71 0.69 7.61
N VAL A 57 14.70 0.00 7.08
CA VAL A 57 14.15 0.27 5.77
C VAL A 57 13.08 1.34 5.80
N GLY A 58 12.52 1.62 6.98
CA GLY A 58 11.38 2.51 7.11
C GLY A 58 11.78 3.95 7.35
N THR A 59 11.33 4.84 6.49
CA THR A 59 11.41 6.27 6.73
C THR A 59 10.24 6.76 7.59
N ILE A 60 9.29 5.87 7.92
CA ILE A 60 8.08 6.23 8.65
C ILE A 60 8.27 5.86 10.13
N PRO A 61 8.07 6.83 11.04
CA PRO A 61 8.18 6.56 12.47
C PRO A 61 7.21 5.47 12.91
N SER A 62 7.65 4.64 13.86
CA SER A 62 6.86 3.52 14.34
C SER A 62 5.48 3.93 14.88
N ASN A 63 5.38 5.14 15.47
CA ASN A 63 4.11 5.63 16.00
C ASN A 63 3.12 6.08 14.93
N GLU A 64 3.55 6.14 13.68
CA GLU A 64 2.67 6.42 12.55
C GLU A 64 2.24 5.17 11.79
N LEU A 65 2.57 3.98 12.30
CA LEU A 65 2.13 2.72 11.73
C LEU A 65 0.86 2.24 12.41
N TYR A 66 -0.06 1.68 11.63
CA TYR A 66 -1.21 0.96 12.17
C TYR A 66 -0.77 -0.44 12.55
N LYS A 67 -0.72 -0.74 13.84
CA LYS A 67 -0.25 -2.01 14.38
C LYS A 67 -1.39 -2.84 14.93
N PHE A 68 -1.30 -4.14 14.78
CA PHE A 68 -2.23 -5.09 15.37
C PHE A 68 -1.51 -6.42 15.58
N PHE A 69 -2.21 -7.38 16.16
CA PHE A 69 -1.59 -8.66 16.52
C PHE A 69 -2.33 -9.80 15.87
N ASP A 70 -1.58 -10.83 15.46
CA ASP A 70 -2.19 -12.08 15.06
C ASP A 70 -2.47 -12.94 16.31
N ARG A 71 -2.97 -14.15 16.09
CA ARG A 71 -3.33 -15.04 17.21
C ARG A 71 -2.12 -15.53 17.97
N GLU A 72 -0.96 -15.56 17.33
CA GLU A 72 0.30 -16.02 17.91
C GLU A 72 1.06 -14.90 18.62
N GLY A 73 0.52 -13.70 18.65
CA GLY A 73 1.15 -12.56 19.31
C GLY A 73 2.17 -11.81 18.47
N ASN A 74 2.29 -12.14 17.19
CA ASN A 74 3.17 -11.39 16.31
C ASN A 74 2.60 -10.00 16.03
N THR A 75 3.47 -8.99 16.02
CA THR A 75 3.07 -7.64 15.65
C THR A 75 3.01 -7.50 14.14
N LEU A 76 1.85 -7.12 13.65
CA LEU A 76 1.58 -6.88 12.24
C LEU A 76 1.31 -5.41 12.02
N VAL A 77 1.54 -4.92 10.80
CA VAL A 77 1.24 -3.54 10.44
C VAL A 77 0.50 -3.49 9.12
N LEU A 78 -0.41 -2.53 8.98
CA LEU A 78 -0.95 -2.18 7.68
C LEU A 78 0.16 -1.44 6.92
N ARG A 79 0.42 -1.86 5.71
CA ARG A 79 1.55 -1.33 4.93
C ARG A 79 1.43 0.19 4.74
N PRO A 80 2.47 0.94 5.13
CA PRO A 80 2.52 2.38 4.86
C PRO A 80 3.06 2.68 3.47
N ASP A 81 3.72 1.68 2.85
CA ASP A 81 4.36 1.77 1.56
C ASP A 81 4.44 0.35 1.00
N ILE A 82 4.32 0.21 -0.30
CA ILE A 82 4.35 -1.11 -0.95
C ILE A 82 5.77 -1.54 -1.29
N THR A 83 6.69 -0.62 -1.51
CA THR A 83 8.06 -0.92 -1.94
C THR A 83 8.78 -1.95 -1.05
N PRO A 84 8.72 -1.88 0.29
CA PRO A 84 9.38 -2.91 1.11
C PRO A 84 8.81 -4.31 0.88
N SER A 85 7.52 -4.43 0.64
CA SER A 85 6.91 -5.73 0.33
C SER A 85 7.38 -6.27 -1.02
N ILE A 86 7.58 -5.39 -1.99
CA ILE A 86 8.11 -5.78 -3.30
C ILE A 86 9.54 -6.29 -3.13
N ALA A 87 10.36 -5.59 -2.34
CA ALA A 87 11.74 -6.02 -2.07
C ALA A 87 11.76 -7.40 -1.41
N ARG A 88 10.89 -7.65 -0.43
CA ARG A 88 10.78 -8.95 0.22
C ARG A 88 10.40 -10.04 -0.78
N SER A 89 9.41 -9.78 -1.64
CA SER A 89 8.96 -10.74 -2.65
C SER A 89 10.05 -11.00 -3.68
N ALA A 90 10.76 -9.96 -4.10
CA ALA A 90 11.84 -10.13 -5.06
C ALA A 90 12.96 -11.01 -4.49
N ALA A 91 13.33 -10.79 -3.23
CA ALA A 91 14.32 -11.61 -2.56
C ALA A 91 13.88 -13.07 -2.43
N LYS A 92 12.59 -13.31 -2.26
CA LYS A 92 12.07 -14.66 -2.07
C LYS A 92 11.90 -15.43 -3.39
N TYR A 93 11.44 -14.75 -4.45
CA TYR A 93 10.98 -15.45 -5.65
C TYR A 93 11.80 -15.18 -6.91
N PHE A 94 12.56 -14.09 -6.97
CA PHE A 94 13.14 -13.63 -8.22
C PHE A 94 14.66 -13.51 -8.20
N MET A 95 15.33 -13.91 -7.13
CA MET A 95 16.80 -13.75 -7.04
C MET A 95 17.56 -14.56 -8.06
N ASP A 96 16.98 -15.63 -8.59
CA ASP A 96 17.62 -16.49 -9.58
C ASP A 96 17.32 -16.07 -11.02
N GLU A 97 16.61 -14.97 -11.22
CA GLU A 97 16.29 -14.49 -12.55
C GLU A 97 17.50 -13.87 -13.23
N ASP A 98 17.74 -14.26 -14.48
CA ASP A 98 18.85 -13.74 -15.28
C ASP A 98 18.56 -12.38 -15.89
N MET A 99 17.30 -11.99 -15.95
CA MET A 99 16.86 -10.74 -16.58
C MET A 99 16.54 -9.70 -15.53
N PRO A 100 16.62 -8.40 -15.87
CA PRO A 100 16.14 -7.37 -14.93
C PRO A 100 14.69 -7.65 -14.52
N ILE A 101 14.45 -7.56 -13.22
CA ILE A 101 13.12 -7.76 -12.66
C ILE A 101 12.36 -6.43 -12.75
N ARG A 102 11.23 -6.44 -13.45
CA ARG A 102 10.37 -5.25 -13.58
C ARG A 102 8.99 -5.60 -13.06
N LEU A 103 8.65 -4.99 -11.93
CA LEU A 103 7.38 -5.28 -11.25
C LEU A 103 6.59 -3.99 -11.11
N SER A 104 5.30 -4.07 -11.43
CA SER A 104 4.35 -2.99 -11.18
C SER A 104 3.32 -3.43 -10.15
N TYR A 105 2.84 -2.47 -9.38
CA TYR A 105 1.91 -2.78 -8.30
C TYR A 105 0.94 -1.62 -8.09
N MET A 106 -0.18 -1.95 -7.48
CA MET A 106 -1.18 -0.98 -7.09
C MET A 106 -1.88 -1.50 -5.85
N GLY A 107 -2.12 -0.63 -4.90
CA GLY A 107 -2.82 -0.99 -3.68
C GLY A 107 -2.93 0.18 -2.75
N ASN A 108 -3.64 -0.03 -1.67
CA ASN A 108 -3.82 1.02 -0.66
C ASN A 108 -2.71 0.95 0.38
N THR A 109 -2.32 2.11 0.85
CA THR A 109 -1.34 2.29 1.91
C THR A 109 -1.97 3.08 3.05
N PHE A 110 -1.41 2.93 4.25
CA PHE A 110 -2.05 3.41 5.47
C PHE A 110 -1.02 4.07 6.38
N ILE A 111 -1.32 5.29 6.83
CA ILE A 111 -0.47 6.01 7.79
C ILE A 111 -1.33 6.50 8.93
N ASN A 112 -0.95 6.11 10.16
CA ASN A 112 -1.63 6.54 11.37
C ASN A 112 -1.06 7.90 11.84
N ASN A 113 -1.29 8.92 11.03
CA ASN A 113 -0.80 10.27 11.33
C ASN A 113 -1.83 11.05 12.15
N HIS A 114 -1.44 12.24 12.57
CA HIS A 114 -2.38 13.16 13.18
C HIS A 114 -3.36 13.66 12.13
N SER A 115 -4.65 13.60 12.44
CA SER A 115 -5.71 13.93 11.50
C SER A 115 -6.03 15.42 11.51
N TYR A 116 -5.12 16.22 11.03
CA TYR A 116 -5.41 17.63 10.83
C TYR A 116 -4.97 18.06 9.45
N GLN A 117 -5.55 19.13 8.95
CA GLN A 117 -5.22 19.74 7.66
C GLN A 117 -5.48 18.81 6.46
N GLY A 118 -6.53 17.98 6.55
CA GLY A 118 -6.96 17.17 5.41
C GLY A 118 -6.03 16.04 5.03
N ARG A 119 -5.13 15.61 5.90
CA ARG A 119 -4.24 14.48 5.62
C ARG A 119 -5.03 13.18 5.58
N LEU A 120 -4.80 12.40 4.53
CA LEU A 120 -5.41 11.08 4.40
C LEU A 120 -4.60 10.05 5.16
N LYS A 121 -5.32 9.12 5.80
CA LYS A 121 -4.72 7.98 6.48
C LYS A 121 -4.69 6.75 5.60
N GLU A 122 -5.51 6.73 4.58
CA GLU A 122 -5.51 5.69 3.55
C GLU A 122 -5.39 6.34 2.19
N SER A 123 -4.52 5.83 1.34
CA SER A 123 -4.36 6.33 -0.02
C SER A 123 -4.03 5.18 -0.96
N THR A 124 -4.21 5.40 -2.25
CA THR A 124 -3.86 4.41 -3.27
C THR A 124 -2.50 4.74 -3.84
N GLN A 125 -1.64 3.73 -3.86
CA GLN A 125 -0.31 3.84 -4.45
C GLN A 125 -0.23 2.95 -5.69
N LEU A 126 0.29 3.51 -6.77
CA LEU A 126 0.60 2.76 -7.96
C LEU A 126 2.06 3.04 -8.29
N GLY A 127 2.84 2.00 -8.52
CA GLY A 127 4.26 2.19 -8.74
C GLY A 127 4.89 1.06 -9.52
N ALA A 128 6.18 1.21 -9.74
CA ALA A 128 6.98 0.24 -10.46
C ALA A 128 8.38 0.20 -9.87
N GLU A 129 8.93 -1.00 -9.81
CA GLU A 129 10.29 -1.23 -9.32
C GLU A 129 11.10 -1.98 -10.36
N LEU A 130 12.37 -1.65 -10.46
CA LEU A 130 13.30 -2.26 -11.40
C LEU A 130 14.41 -3.02 -10.68
#